data_79b51a825e6d6f39789d83fead6ffb92
#
_entry.id   79b51a825e6d6f39789d83fead6ffb92
#
_cell.length_a   1.000
_cell.length_b   1.000
_cell.length_c   1.000
_cell.angle_alpha   90.00
_cell.angle_beta   90.00
_cell.angle_gamma   90.00
#
_symmetry.space_group_name_H-M   'P 1'
#
loop_
_entity.id
_entity.type
_entity.pdbx_description
1 polymer ?
#
loop_
_entity_poly.entity_id
_entity_poly.type
_entity_poly.pdbx_seq_one_letter_code
_entity_poly.pdbx_strand_id
1 'polypeptide(L)'
;ELPLEELPETETLFYKDDPMEFEAKVIKVFDDQVVLDRTSFYARGGGQEPDLGSIAEFKVVNVDKHANIIVHKLEGGVPSEGDTVSCKVDETRRANITKNHTSTHIINASSRKVLGSWIWQHSAFKDDDHARLDITHHSSLSDNEVKQIEDEANDMIKQNYPVSIDYYDRGTAEQKYGFRIYQG
;
A
#
# COMPACT_ATOMS: atom_id res chain seq x y z
N GLU A 1 4.67 -12.51 -20.57
CA GLU A 1 3.46 -12.42 -19.71
C GLU A 1 3.34 -13.72 -18.93
N LEU A 2 3.15 -13.66 -17.60
CA LEU A 2 3.09 -14.88 -16.77
C LEU A 2 1.74 -15.58 -16.97
N PRO A 3 1.72 -16.94 -17.14
CA PRO A 3 0.49 -17.70 -17.28
C PRO A 3 -0.20 -17.89 -15.90
N LEU A 4 -0.88 -16.86 -15.42
CA LEU A 4 -1.49 -16.84 -14.09
C LEU A 4 -2.98 -17.29 -14.08
N GLU A 5 -3.64 -17.38 -15.23
CA GLU A 5 -5.09 -17.55 -15.36
C GLU A 5 -5.66 -18.81 -14.68
N GLU A 6 -4.85 -19.86 -14.53
CA GLU A 6 -5.28 -21.13 -13.91
C GLU A 6 -4.87 -21.27 -12.44
N LEU A 7 -4.20 -20.25 -11.87
CA LEU A 7 -3.74 -20.32 -10.50
C LEU A 7 -4.85 -19.88 -9.52
N PRO A 8 -4.88 -20.46 -8.30
CA PRO A 8 -5.79 -20.02 -7.26
C PRO A 8 -5.47 -18.59 -6.82
N GLU A 9 -6.49 -17.88 -6.34
CA GLU A 9 -6.31 -16.55 -5.72
C GLU A 9 -5.39 -16.61 -4.51
N THR A 10 -4.56 -15.60 -4.32
CA THR A 10 -3.70 -15.48 -3.14
C THR A 10 -4.49 -14.91 -1.97
N GLU A 11 -4.53 -15.60 -0.83
CA GLU A 11 -5.10 -15.06 0.39
C GLU A 11 -4.22 -13.91 0.92
N THR A 12 -4.80 -12.71 1.09
CA THR A 12 -4.09 -11.55 1.61
C THR A 12 -4.27 -11.44 3.13
N LEU A 13 -3.17 -11.50 3.88
CA LEU A 13 -3.16 -11.45 5.34
C LEU A 13 -3.07 -10.00 5.87
N PHE A 14 -2.50 -9.09 5.10
CA PHE A 14 -2.26 -7.69 5.50
C PHE A 14 -3.55 -6.85 5.72
N TYR A 15 -4.73 -7.36 5.33
CA TYR A 15 -6.02 -6.75 5.66
C TYR A 15 -6.72 -7.38 6.87
N LYS A 16 -6.13 -8.40 7.48
CA LYS A 16 -6.69 -9.13 8.64
C LYS A 16 -5.80 -8.94 9.85
N ASP A 17 -4.90 -9.89 10.05
CA ASP A 17 -4.02 -9.94 11.22
C ASP A 17 -2.67 -9.28 10.98
N ASP A 18 -2.34 -8.96 9.73
CA ASP A 18 -1.10 -8.34 9.25
C ASP A 18 0.19 -8.90 9.89
N PRO A 19 0.39 -10.24 9.89
CA PRO A 19 1.56 -10.82 10.52
C PRO A 19 2.83 -10.49 9.74
N MET A 20 3.90 -10.07 10.45
CA MET A 20 5.21 -9.82 9.83
C MET A 20 6.00 -11.10 9.58
N GLU A 21 5.66 -12.19 10.26
CA GLU A 21 6.20 -13.54 10.04
C GLU A 21 5.03 -14.51 9.86
N PHE A 22 5.09 -15.35 8.83
CA PHE A 22 4.04 -16.32 8.50
C PHE A 22 4.60 -17.49 7.71
N GLU A 23 3.85 -18.58 7.64
CA GLU A 23 4.12 -19.72 6.75
C GLU A 23 3.17 -19.68 5.56
N ALA A 24 3.68 -20.05 4.39
CA ALA A 24 2.91 -20.14 3.16
C ALA A 24 3.38 -21.31 2.30
N LYS A 25 2.47 -21.82 1.45
CA LYS A 25 2.79 -22.86 0.48
C LYS A 25 3.12 -22.23 -0.87
N VAL A 26 4.19 -22.68 -1.48
CA VAL A 26 4.57 -22.29 -2.85
C VAL A 26 3.63 -22.98 -3.83
N ILE A 27 2.84 -22.18 -4.55
CA ILE A 27 1.86 -22.65 -5.53
C ILE A 27 2.49 -22.78 -6.91
N LYS A 28 3.31 -21.77 -7.30
CA LYS A 28 3.96 -21.76 -8.61
C LYS A 28 5.28 -21.00 -8.56
N VAL A 29 6.20 -21.44 -9.41
CA VAL A 29 7.51 -20.81 -9.63
C VAL A 29 7.66 -20.45 -11.11
N PHE A 30 8.11 -19.23 -11.38
CA PHE A 30 8.42 -18.73 -12.72
C PHE A 30 9.78 -18.01 -12.66
N ASP A 31 10.83 -18.64 -13.17
CA ASP A 31 12.20 -18.11 -13.13
C ASP A 31 12.61 -17.63 -11.72
N ASP A 32 12.62 -16.30 -11.50
CA ASP A 32 12.95 -15.64 -10.25
C ASP A 32 11.70 -15.19 -9.46
N GLN A 33 10.50 -15.65 -9.83
CA GLN A 33 9.22 -15.23 -9.26
C GLN A 33 8.44 -16.40 -8.67
N VAL A 34 7.78 -16.14 -7.55
CA VAL A 34 6.95 -17.16 -6.87
C VAL A 34 5.55 -16.65 -6.56
N VAL A 35 4.58 -17.54 -6.66
CA VAL A 35 3.20 -17.35 -6.19
C VAL A 35 2.98 -18.22 -4.97
N LEU A 36 2.48 -17.64 -3.90
CA LEU A 36 2.14 -18.31 -2.64
C LEU A 36 0.61 -18.47 -2.51
N ASP A 37 0.17 -19.45 -1.70
CA ASP A 37 -1.26 -19.62 -1.34
C ASP A 37 -1.78 -18.41 -0.54
N ARG A 38 -0.92 -17.83 0.30
CA ARG A 38 -1.21 -16.66 1.15
C ARG A 38 0.00 -15.77 1.29
N THR A 39 -0.23 -14.48 1.57
CA THR A 39 0.86 -13.54 1.79
C THR A 39 0.47 -12.37 2.68
N SER A 40 1.43 -11.91 3.51
CA SER A 40 1.38 -10.62 4.19
C SER A 40 2.20 -9.55 3.47
N PHE A 41 2.93 -9.89 2.40
CA PHE A 41 3.63 -8.89 1.59
C PHE A 41 2.64 -8.03 0.83
N TYR A 42 2.65 -6.71 1.11
CA TYR A 42 1.85 -5.75 0.37
C TYR A 42 2.42 -5.56 -1.03
N ALA A 43 1.60 -5.82 -2.03
CA ALA A 43 1.97 -5.61 -3.43
C ALA A 43 1.90 -4.12 -3.78
N ARG A 44 2.72 -3.68 -4.74
CA ARG A 44 2.69 -2.32 -5.28
C ARG A 44 1.26 -1.91 -5.66
N GLY A 45 0.80 -0.78 -5.14
CA GLY A 45 -0.54 -0.29 -5.42
C GLY A 45 -0.86 1.03 -4.73
N GLY A 46 -1.78 1.82 -5.29
CA GLY A 46 -2.18 3.10 -4.72
C GLY A 46 -1.02 4.10 -4.53
N GLY A 47 0.01 4.03 -5.37
CA GLY A 47 1.22 4.84 -5.24
C GLY A 47 2.15 4.42 -4.07
N GLN A 48 1.86 3.29 -3.43
CA GLN A 48 2.72 2.69 -2.41
C GLN A 48 3.67 1.69 -3.04
N GLU A 49 4.97 1.79 -2.71
CA GLU A 49 5.96 0.81 -3.07
C GLU A 49 5.74 -0.52 -2.32
N PRO A 50 6.15 -1.66 -2.92
CA PRO A 50 5.91 -2.96 -2.34
C PRO A 50 6.77 -3.20 -1.09
N ASP A 51 6.30 -4.16 -0.30
CA ASP A 51 7.13 -4.68 0.78
C ASP A 51 8.33 -5.45 0.26
N LEU A 52 9.35 -5.47 1.09
CA LEU A 52 10.53 -6.29 0.97
C LEU A 52 10.64 -7.25 2.16
N GLY A 53 11.56 -8.19 2.10
CA GLY A 53 11.78 -9.15 3.17
C GLY A 53 12.40 -10.43 2.67
N SER A 54 11.95 -11.60 3.18
CA SER A 54 12.44 -12.91 2.74
C SER A 54 11.34 -13.95 2.63
N ILE A 55 11.52 -14.88 1.71
CA ILE A 55 10.76 -16.13 1.57
C ILE A 55 11.79 -17.26 1.61
N ALA A 56 11.72 -18.11 2.64
CA ALA A 56 12.80 -19.00 3.02
C ALA A 56 14.11 -18.20 3.21
N GLU A 57 15.21 -18.63 2.55
CA GLU A 57 16.51 -17.93 2.56
C GLU A 57 16.65 -16.87 1.46
N PHE A 58 15.64 -16.73 0.59
CA PHE A 58 15.71 -15.84 -0.58
C PHE A 58 15.15 -14.47 -0.29
N LYS A 59 15.78 -13.43 -0.83
CA LYS A 59 15.38 -12.04 -0.63
C LYS A 59 14.21 -11.67 -1.55
N VAL A 60 13.14 -11.12 -0.99
CA VAL A 60 12.05 -10.50 -1.75
C VAL A 60 12.47 -9.11 -2.19
N VAL A 61 12.50 -8.86 -3.49
CA VAL A 61 12.95 -7.58 -4.10
C VAL A 61 11.83 -6.82 -4.79
N ASN A 62 10.71 -7.47 -5.08
CA ASN A 62 9.51 -6.83 -5.59
C ASN A 62 8.27 -7.70 -5.31
N VAL A 63 7.10 -7.06 -5.19
CA VAL A 63 5.81 -7.74 -5.06
C VAL A 63 4.79 -7.01 -5.93
N ASP A 64 4.22 -7.72 -6.88
CA ASP A 64 3.22 -7.20 -7.81
C ASP A 64 1.90 -7.96 -7.69
N LYS A 65 0.80 -7.25 -7.95
CA LYS A 65 -0.54 -7.83 -7.95
C LYS A 65 -1.09 -7.92 -9.38
N HIS A 66 -1.49 -9.11 -9.77
CA HIS A 66 -2.17 -9.40 -11.04
C HIS A 66 -3.56 -9.95 -10.74
N ALA A 67 -4.59 -9.15 -10.90
CA ALA A 67 -5.95 -9.44 -10.45
C ALA A 67 -5.98 -9.84 -8.95
N ASN A 68 -6.25 -11.10 -8.61
CA ASN A 68 -6.27 -11.62 -7.24
C ASN A 68 -5.05 -12.51 -6.91
N ILE A 69 -4.02 -12.49 -7.75
CA ILE A 69 -2.78 -13.25 -7.55
C ILE A 69 -1.65 -12.29 -7.21
N ILE A 70 -0.87 -12.62 -6.17
CA ILE A 70 0.30 -11.84 -5.77
C ILE A 70 1.55 -12.62 -6.14
N VAL A 71 2.42 -11.94 -6.90
CA VAL A 71 3.67 -12.48 -7.42
C VAL A 71 4.84 -11.82 -6.68
N HIS A 72 5.72 -12.63 -6.11
CA HIS A 72 6.89 -12.18 -5.37
C HIS A 72 8.13 -12.43 -6.22
N LYS A 73 8.91 -11.38 -6.50
CA LYS A 73 10.21 -11.51 -7.17
C LYS A 73 11.31 -11.71 -6.15
N LEU A 74 12.13 -12.75 -6.35
CA LEU A 74 13.18 -13.15 -5.44
C LEU A 74 14.57 -12.91 -6.03
N GLU A 75 15.53 -12.72 -5.15
CA GLU A 75 16.96 -12.65 -5.45
C GLU A 75 17.70 -13.72 -4.64
N GLY A 76 18.67 -14.37 -5.26
CA GLY A 76 19.48 -15.42 -4.63
C GLY A 76 18.98 -16.85 -4.90
N GLY A 77 17.80 -16.99 -5.50
CA GLY A 77 17.17 -18.27 -5.85
C GLY A 77 15.68 -18.27 -5.54
N VAL A 78 15.06 -19.44 -5.68
CA VAL A 78 13.63 -19.67 -5.43
C VAL A 78 13.41 -21.01 -4.73
N PRO A 79 12.39 -21.15 -3.86
CA PRO A 79 11.98 -22.44 -3.30
C PRO A 79 11.34 -23.34 -4.36
N SER A 80 11.11 -24.61 -4.04
CA SER A 80 10.42 -25.54 -4.94
C SER A 80 8.90 -25.41 -4.86
N GLU A 81 8.21 -25.68 -5.97
CA GLU A 81 6.74 -25.78 -5.98
C GLU A 81 6.27 -26.85 -4.98
N GLY A 82 5.27 -26.53 -4.19
CA GLY A 82 4.70 -27.41 -3.17
C GLY A 82 5.35 -27.29 -1.79
N ASP A 83 6.51 -26.65 -1.67
CA ASP A 83 7.17 -26.43 -0.38
C ASP A 83 6.31 -25.53 0.53
N THR A 84 6.39 -25.78 1.84
CA THR A 84 5.93 -24.84 2.85
C THR A 84 7.15 -24.05 3.33
N VAL A 85 7.05 -22.71 3.20
CA VAL A 85 8.16 -21.80 3.45
C VAL A 85 7.82 -20.79 4.53
N SER A 86 8.81 -20.43 5.33
CA SER A 86 8.72 -19.31 6.28
C SER A 86 8.94 -18.01 5.53
N CYS A 87 8.07 -17.05 5.78
CA CYS A 87 8.07 -15.73 5.16
C CYS A 87 8.22 -14.66 6.22
N LYS A 88 9.04 -13.64 5.93
CA LYS A 88 9.27 -12.52 6.83
C LYS A 88 9.26 -11.20 6.07
N VAL A 89 8.33 -10.32 6.45
CA VAL A 89 8.24 -8.94 5.94
C VAL A 89 9.24 -8.05 6.68
N ASP A 90 9.89 -7.11 6.00
CA ASP A 90 10.68 -6.06 6.63
C ASP A 90 9.74 -5.11 7.42
N GLU A 91 9.65 -5.35 8.71
CA GLU A 91 8.77 -4.61 9.63
C GLU A 91 9.10 -3.12 9.68
N THR A 92 10.38 -2.76 9.65
CA THR A 92 10.81 -1.36 9.70
C THR A 92 10.36 -0.61 8.44
N ARG A 93 10.60 -1.21 7.28
CA ARG A 93 10.14 -0.67 6.00
C ARG A 93 8.62 -0.54 5.96
N ARG A 94 7.88 -1.61 6.31
CA ARG A 94 6.41 -1.60 6.37
C ARG A 94 5.89 -0.48 7.26
N ALA A 95 6.43 -0.34 8.46
CA ALA A 95 6.00 0.68 9.42
C ALA A 95 6.22 2.09 8.88
N ASN A 96 7.37 2.35 8.22
CA ASN A 96 7.65 3.65 7.63
C ASN A 96 6.73 3.96 6.45
N ILE A 97 6.55 3.01 5.52
CA ILE A 97 5.63 3.16 4.38
C ILE A 97 4.20 3.41 4.86
N THR A 98 3.73 2.69 5.87
CA THR A 98 2.38 2.87 6.44
C THR A 98 2.19 4.27 7.02
N LYS A 99 3.20 4.79 7.74
CA LYS A 99 3.18 6.18 8.23
C LYS A 99 3.14 7.19 7.09
N ASN A 100 3.97 6.99 6.06
CA ASN A 100 4.01 7.84 4.88
C ASN A 100 2.69 7.81 4.11
N HIS A 101 2.04 6.65 4.01
CA HIS A 101 0.73 6.51 3.39
C HIS A 101 -0.35 7.29 4.17
N THR A 102 -0.42 7.11 5.48
CA THR A 102 -1.35 7.84 6.34
C THR A 102 -1.10 9.34 6.29
N SER A 103 0.16 9.77 6.34
CA SER A 103 0.55 11.19 6.23
C SER A 103 0.09 11.81 4.91
N THR A 104 0.15 11.06 3.80
CA THR A 104 -0.36 11.53 2.50
C THR A 104 -1.85 11.85 2.55
N HIS A 105 -2.66 11.00 3.20
CA HIS A 105 -4.09 11.25 3.37
C HIS A 105 -4.35 12.47 4.28
N ILE A 106 -3.58 12.62 5.36
CA ILE A 106 -3.69 13.78 6.26
C ILE A 106 -3.35 15.07 5.50
N ILE A 107 -2.25 15.10 4.73
CA ILE A 107 -1.85 16.26 3.94
C ILE A 107 -2.92 16.59 2.88
N ASN A 108 -3.50 15.60 2.22
CA ASN A 108 -4.59 15.82 1.26
C ASN A 108 -5.81 16.47 1.93
N ALA A 109 -6.22 15.98 3.10
CA ALA A 109 -7.32 16.54 3.87
C ALA A 109 -7.02 17.97 4.34
N SER A 110 -5.80 18.22 4.83
CA SER A 110 -5.33 19.54 5.27
C SER A 110 -5.27 20.52 4.09
N SER A 111 -4.78 20.10 2.94
CA SER A 111 -4.76 20.90 1.71
C SER A 111 -6.18 21.31 1.30
N ARG A 112 -7.15 20.42 1.37
CA ARG A 112 -8.55 20.73 1.09
C ARG A 112 -9.14 21.72 2.08
N LYS A 113 -8.77 21.63 3.37
CA LYS A 113 -9.25 22.54 4.42
C LYS A 113 -8.68 23.94 4.24
N VAL A 114 -7.40 24.05 3.89
CA VAL A 114 -6.69 25.34 3.74
C VAL A 114 -6.97 26.00 2.39
N LEU A 115 -6.89 25.26 1.30
CA LEU A 115 -6.97 25.81 -0.06
C LEU A 115 -8.38 25.79 -0.66
N GLY A 116 -9.24 24.88 -0.18
CA GLY A 116 -10.64 24.78 -0.63
C GLY A 116 -11.03 23.39 -1.12
N SER A 117 -12.34 23.19 -1.28
CA SER A 117 -12.95 21.90 -1.61
C SER A 117 -12.64 21.38 -3.02
N TRP A 118 -12.10 22.24 -3.89
CA TRP A 118 -11.68 21.88 -5.26
C TRP A 118 -10.34 21.14 -5.33
N ILE A 119 -9.64 21.01 -4.22
CA ILE A 119 -8.39 20.24 -4.15
C ILE A 119 -8.71 18.75 -4.26
N TRP A 120 -8.06 18.07 -5.19
CA TRP A 120 -8.11 16.63 -5.40
C TRP A 120 -6.70 16.07 -5.50
N GLN A 121 -6.50 14.87 -5.00
CA GLN A 121 -5.29 14.12 -5.25
C GLN A 121 -5.21 13.77 -6.74
N HIS A 122 -4.12 14.14 -7.40
CA HIS A 122 -3.84 13.78 -8.78
C HIS A 122 -2.99 12.51 -8.85
N SER A 123 -1.93 12.46 -8.09
CA SER A 123 -1.10 11.27 -7.90
C SER A 123 -0.46 11.26 -6.53
N ALA A 124 0.08 10.12 -6.14
CA ALA A 124 0.86 10.00 -4.92
C ALA A 124 1.92 8.90 -5.06
N PHE A 125 3.02 9.07 -4.34
CA PHE A 125 4.10 8.09 -4.21
C PHE A 125 4.48 7.97 -2.73
N LYS A 126 4.74 6.74 -2.25
CA LYS A 126 5.15 6.45 -0.87
C LYS A 126 6.16 5.30 -0.87
N ASP A 127 7.31 5.54 -0.31
CA ASP A 127 8.28 4.53 0.07
C ASP A 127 8.62 4.64 1.57
N ASP A 128 9.68 3.99 2.02
CA ASP A 128 10.11 4.01 3.41
C ASP A 128 10.88 5.27 3.82
N ASP A 129 11.31 6.07 2.86
CA ASP A 129 12.08 7.30 3.07
C ASP A 129 11.21 8.55 2.98
N HIS A 130 10.32 8.60 1.98
CA HIS A 130 9.51 9.79 1.73
C HIS A 130 8.13 9.50 1.13
N ALA A 131 7.29 10.52 1.09
CA ALA A 131 6.04 10.52 0.35
C ALA A 131 5.92 11.78 -0.51
N ARG A 132 5.29 11.64 -1.68
CA ARG A 132 4.90 12.75 -2.55
C ARG A 132 3.40 12.72 -2.77
N LEU A 133 2.77 13.87 -2.69
CA LEU A 133 1.38 14.09 -3.03
C LEU A 133 1.29 15.19 -4.09
N ASP A 134 0.70 14.87 -5.22
CA ASP A 134 0.38 15.85 -6.26
C ASP A 134 -1.11 16.20 -6.16
N ILE A 135 -1.42 17.46 -6.03
CA ILE A 135 -2.79 17.97 -5.89
C ILE A 135 -3.17 18.87 -7.06
N THR A 136 -4.45 18.90 -7.40
CA THR A 136 -4.98 19.87 -8.36
C THR A 136 -5.03 21.25 -7.71
N HIS A 137 -4.35 22.23 -8.32
CA HIS A 137 -4.42 23.63 -7.91
C HIS A 137 -4.15 24.53 -9.10
N HIS A 138 -4.69 25.75 -9.08
CA HIS A 138 -4.62 26.69 -10.22
C HIS A 138 -3.29 27.46 -10.29
N SER A 139 -2.50 27.45 -9.22
CA SER A 139 -1.20 28.13 -9.12
C SER A 139 -0.25 27.38 -8.21
N SER A 140 1.04 27.74 -8.24
CA SER A 140 1.99 27.27 -7.24
C SER A 140 1.59 27.74 -5.85
N LEU A 141 1.80 26.88 -4.85
CA LEU A 141 1.56 27.22 -3.45
C LEU A 141 2.54 28.29 -2.99
N SER A 142 2.05 29.25 -2.24
CA SER A 142 2.89 30.20 -1.51
C SER A 142 3.45 29.56 -0.24
N ASP A 143 4.57 30.09 0.28
CA ASP A 143 5.16 29.61 1.53
C ASP A 143 4.17 29.68 2.71
N ASN A 144 3.28 30.67 2.72
CA ASN A 144 2.25 30.79 3.75
C ASN A 144 1.20 29.66 3.64
N GLU A 145 0.77 29.28 2.43
CA GLU A 145 -0.16 28.18 2.22
C GLU A 145 0.48 26.85 2.62
N VAL A 146 1.74 26.61 2.24
CA VAL A 146 2.50 25.44 2.65
C VAL A 146 2.57 25.35 4.18
N LYS A 147 2.89 26.46 4.85
CA LYS A 147 2.95 26.53 6.31
C LYS A 147 1.59 26.24 6.96
N GLN A 148 0.51 26.77 6.42
CA GLN A 148 -0.84 26.52 6.94
C GLN A 148 -1.25 25.05 6.78
N ILE A 149 -0.90 24.42 5.65
CA ILE A 149 -1.14 22.99 5.41
C ILE A 149 -0.34 22.13 6.40
N GLU A 150 0.93 22.46 6.63
CA GLU A 150 1.79 21.79 7.61
C GLU A 150 1.22 21.88 9.02
N ASP A 151 0.84 23.08 9.45
CA ASP A 151 0.27 23.33 10.79
C ASP A 151 -1.03 22.55 10.98
N GLU A 152 -1.93 22.58 10.00
CA GLU A 152 -3.20 21.82 10.02
C GLU A 152 -2.95 20.30 10.06
N ALA A 153 -2.01 19.79 9.26
CA ALA A 153 -1.65 18.36 9.25
C ALA A 153 -1.10 17.91 10.61
N ASN A 154 -0.20 18.71 11.21
CA ASN A 154 0.35 18.44 12.53
C ASN A 154 -0.72 18.49 13.63
N ASP A 155 -1.69 19.39 13.52
CA ASP A 155 -2.80 19.45 14.48
C ASP A 155 -3.74 18.23 14.35
N MET A 156 -4.01 17.74 13.15
CA MET A 156 -4.73 16.47 12.94
C MET A 156 -4.00 15.29 13.58
N ILE A 157 -2.67 15.21 13.43
CA ILE A 157 -1.85 14.14 14.04
C ILE A 157 -1.94 14.21 15.58
N LYS A 158 -1.82 15.40 16.16
CA LYS A 158 -1.91 15.59 17.64
C LYS A 158 -3.27 15.17 18.20
N GLN A 159 -4.35 15.30 17.43
CA GLN A 159 -5.68 14.89 17.86
C GLN A 159 -5.86 13.36 17.92
N ASN A 160 -4.94 12.61 17.33
CA ASN A 160 -4.90 11.14 17.39
C ASN A 160 -6.25 10.48 17.07
N TYR A 161 -6.87 10.87 15.96
CA TYR A 161 -8.15 10.31 15.54
C TYR A 161 -8.05 8.79 15.32
N PRO A 162 -9.06 8.03 15.73
CA PRO A 162 -9.10 6.60 15.42
C PRO A 162 -9.24 6.38 13.91
N VAL A 163 -8.49 5.41 13.39
CA VAL A 163 -8.62 4.94 12.01
C VAL A 163 -9.47 3.67 12.01
N SER A 164 -10.53 3.64 11.21
CA SER A 164 -11.35 2.45 10.98
C SER A 164 -11.24 1.99 9.53
N ILE A 165 -11.36 0.68 9.31
CA ILE A 165 -11.41 0.06 7.99
C ILE A 165 -12.77 -0.65 7.89
N ASP A 166 -13.59 -0.19 6.98
CA ASP A 166 -14.92 -0.73 6.76
C ASP A 166 -15.09 -1.16 5.29
N TYR A 167 -15.85 -2.21 5.07
CA TYR A 167 -16.17 -2.70 3.72
C TYR A 167 -17.63 -2.41 3.40
N TYR A 168 -17.86 -1.77 2.27
CA TYR A 168 -19.19 -1.44 1.75
C TYR A 168 -19.32 -1.92 0.31
N ASP A 169 -20.54 -2.28 -0.11
CA ASP A 169 -20.82 -2.31 -1.54
C ASP A 169 -20.67 -0.92 -2.16
N ARG A 170 -20.39 -0.87 -3.46
CA ARG A 170 -20.06 0.38 -4.15
C ARG A 170 -21.15 1.44 -4.00
N GLY A 171 -22.41 1.06 -4.14
CA GLY A 171 -23.53 2.00 -4.06
C GLY A 171 -23.66 2.64 -2.68
N THR A 172 -23.50 1.86 -1.63
CA THR A 172 -23.50 2.34 -0.24
C THR A 172 -22.29 3.25 0.03
N ALA A 173 -21.11 2.88 -0.47
CA ALA A 173 -19.90 3.71 -0.33
C ALA A 173 -20.07 5.08 -1.04
N GLU A 174 -20.60 5.10 -2.26
CA GLU A 174 -20.89 6.32 -3.01
C GLU A 174 -21.90 7.23 -2.31
N GLN A 175 -22.97 6.65 -1.75
CA GLN A 175 -23.96 7.42 -0.98
C GLN A 175 -23.37 8.03 0.29
N LYS A 176 -22.53 7.30 1.00
CA LYS A 176 -21.95 7.72 2.28
C LYS A 176 -20.81 8.73 2.13
N TYR A 177 -19.93 8.52 1.16
CA TYR A 177 -18.68 9.27 1.03
C TYR A 177 -18.60 10.13 -0.25
N GLY A 178 -19.53 9.95 -1.19
CA GLY A 178 -19.51 10.64 -2.48
C GLY A 178 -18.29 10.32 -3.32
N PHE A 179 -17.88 11.25 -4.17
CA PHE A 179 -16.72 11.06 -5.04
C PHE A 179 -15.36 10.98 -4.33
N ARG A 180 -15.32 11.17 -3.00
CA ARG A 180 -14.08 11.07 -2.22
C ARG A 180 -13.44 9.67 -2.26
N ILE A 181 -14.24 8.63 -2.55
CA ILE A 181 -13.75 7.25 -2.69
C ILE A 181 -12.91 7.02 -3.96
N TYR A 182 -12.91 7.96 -4.89
CA TYR A 182 -12.21 7.87 -6.18
C TYR A 182 -10.93 8.72 -6.22
N GLN A 183 -10.38 9.06 -5.08
CA GLN A 183 -9.11 9.78 -5.01
C GLN A 183 -7.95 8.78 -5.09
N GLY A 184 -7.06 8.91 -6.08
CA GLY A 184 -5.90 8.07 -6.23
C GLY A 184 -5.26 8.20 -7.58
#